data_40e304374a96bbf1801742668987a4b2
#
_entry.id   40e304374a96bbf1801742668987a4b2
#
_cell.length_a   1.000
_cell.length_b   1.000
_cell.length_c   1.000
_cell.angle_alpha   90.00
_cell.angle_beta   90.00
_cell.angle_gamma   90.00
#
_symmetry.space_group_name_H-M   'P 1'
#
loop_
_entity.id
_entity.type
_entity.pdbx_description
1 polymer ?
#
loop_
_entity_poly.entity_id
_entity_poly.type
_entity_poly.pdbx_seq_one_letter_code
_entity_poly.pdbx_strand_id
1 'polypeptide(L)'
;FSATKALNEMGHKHVKTVHGCIESKYFFRLPDEERLKLRRQNNIEDDAFITGFVFRNQLRKSVPNLLEGYAKWKNENKPNKKTYLLFHTYWKEGWGIHKLAEEYGISHEEILTTYVCRKCSRYQIKKYTGEDQNCPHCKGEKSQVTTNVGCGVRENQLNEIYNFMDVYCHPFTSGGQEIPIQEAKLTELITLVTN
;
A
#
# COMPACT_ATOMS: atom_id res chain seq x y z
N PHE A 1 5.97 -17.38 -16.73
CA PHE A 1 5.37 -18.03 -17.92
C PHE A 1 6.03 -17.60 -19.22
N SER A 2 6.01 -16.31 -19.55
CA SER A 2 6.57 -15.80 -20.82
C SER A 2 8.08 -16.06 -20.97
N ALA A 3 8.87 -15.85 -19.89
CA ALA A 3 10.31 -16.07 -19.93
C ALA A 3 10.67 -17.54 -20.19
N THR A 4 10.03 -18.48 -19.49
CA THR A 4 10.26 -19.91 -19.69
C THR A 4 9.87 -20.34 -21.11
N LYS A 5 8.75 -19.83 -21.64
CA LYS A 5 8.31 -20.09 -23.00
C LYS A 5 9.35 -19.59 -24.01
N ALA A 6 9.74 -18.33 -23.91
CA ALA A 6 10.73 -17.73 -24.79
C ALA A 6 12.07 -18.48 -24.77
N LEU A 7 12.59 -18.81 -23.58
CA LEU A 7 13.83 -19.56 -23.45
C LEU A 7 13.73 -20.97 -24.06
N ASN A 8 12.59 -21.65 -23.89
CA ASN A 8 12.35 -22.96 -24.50
C ASN A 8 12.27 -22.87 -26.04
N GLU A 9 11.67 -21.81 -26.58
CA GLU A 9 11.62 -21.53 -28.03
C GLU A 9 13.03 -21.26 -28.59
N MET A 10 13.91 -20.61 -27.80
CA MET A 10 15.31 -20.38 -28.12
C MET A 10 16.21 -21.63 -27.94
N GLY A 11 15.63 -22.78 -27.61
CA GLY A 11 16.38 -24.05 -27.51
C GLY A 11 16.79 -24.43 -26.07
N HIS A 12 16.55 -23.62 -25.06
CA HIS A 12 16.91 -23.91 -23.66
C HIS A 12 15.86 -24.81 -22.98
N LYS A 13 15.73 -26.05 -23.42
CA LYS A 13 14.69 -27.02 -22.99
C LYS A 13 14.78 -27.43 -21.52
N HIS A 14 15.89 -27.18 -20.83
CA HIS A 14 16.08 -27.50 -19.41
C HIS A 14 15.44 -26.46 -18.47
N VAL A 15 14.97 -25.31 -19.00
CA VAL A 15 14.38 -24.25 -18.18
C VAL A 15 12.96 -24.63 -17.76
N LYS A 16 12.68 -24.51 -16.46
CA LYS A 16 11.37 -24.76 -15.86
C LYS A 16 10.89 -23.54 -15.08
N THR A 17 9.60 -23.32 -15.07
CA THR A 17 8.97 -22.31 -14.20
C THR A 17 8.84 -22.86 -12.80
N VAL A 18 9.32 -22.10 -11.82
CA VAL A 18 9.03 -22.31 -10.40
C VAL A 18 8.14 -21.16 -9.95
N HIS A 19 6.95 -21.48 -9.46
CA HIS A 19 6.03 -20.46 -8.93
C HIS A 19 6.52 -20.01 -7.55
N GLY A 20 6.68 -18.71 -7.37
CA GLY A 20 6.86 -18.12 -6.05
C GLY A 20 5.56 -18.26 -5.24
N CYS A 21 5.69 -18.43 -3.95
CA CYS A 21 4.56 -18.46 -3.02
C CYS A 21 4.81 -17.47 -1.88
N ILE A 22 3.72 -17.11 -1.19
CA ILE A 22 3.74 -16.31 0.02
C ILE A 22 3.38 -17.22 1.18
N GLU A 23 4.03 -17.01 2.30
CA GLU A 23 3.78 -17.79 3.51
C GLU A 23 2.50 -17.28 4.19
N SER A 24 1.41 -18.04 4.05
CA SER A 24 0.08 -17.65 4.52
C SER A 24 -0.02 -17.42 6.04
N LYS A 25 0.94 -17.96 6.81
CA LYS A 25 0.97 -17.72 8.27
C LYS A 25 1.18 -16.25 8.66
N TYR A 26 1.70 -15.42 7.77
CA TYR A 26 1.96 -14.00 8.03
C TYR A 26 0.85 -13.09 7.55
N PHE A 27 0.05 -13.53 6.54
CA PHE A 27 -0.99 -12.73 5.92
C PHE A 27 -2.33 -13.43 6.07
N PHE A 28 -3.20 -12.84 6.87
CA PHE A 28 -4.54 -13.34 7.16
C PHE A 28 -5.44 -12.19 7.62
N ARG A 29 -6.75 -12.39 7.51
CA ARG A 29 -7.72 -11.43 7.99
C ARG A 29 -7.73 -11.40 9.52
N LEU A 30 -7.56 -10.23 10.10
CA LEU A 30 -7.74 -9.99 11.53
C LEU A 30 -9.24 -9.93 11.87
N PRO A 31 -9.64 -10.29 13.11
CA PRO A 31 -10.98 -10.06 13.61
C PRO A 31 -11.39 -8.59 13.49
N ASP A 32 -12.68 -8.32 13.25
CA ASP A 32 -13.14 -6.95 13.03
C ASP A 32 -12.86 -6.01 14.23
N GLU A 33 -12.93 -6.52 15.46
CA GLU A 33 -12.56 -5.76 16.65
C GLU A 33 -11.09 -5.31 16.64
N GLU A 34 -10.18 -6.16 16.19
CA GLU A 34 -8.76 -5.82 16.07
C GLU A 34 -8.54 -4.81 14.95
N ARG A 35 -9.23 -4.93 13.83
CA ARG A 35 -9.20 -3.96 12.74
C ARG A 35 -9.68 -2.58 13.20
N LEU A 36 -10.79 -2.51 13.94
CA LEU A 36 -11.29 -1.27 14.52
C LEU A 36 -10.31 -0.69 15.54
N LYS A 37 -9.69 -1.52 16.36
CA LYS A 37 -8.65 -1.10 17.31
C LYS A 37 -7.45 -0.45 16.58
N LEU A 38 -7.00 -1.03 15.47
CA LEU A 38 -5.93 -0.44 14.64
C LEU A 38 -6.33 0.95 14.12
N ARG A 39 -7.56 1.13 13.65
CA ARG A 39 -8.07 2.45 13.20
C ARG A 39 -8.06 3.47 14.33
N ARG A 40 -8.63 3.15 15.47
CA ARG A 40 -8.66 4.02 16.65
C ARG A 40 -7.26 4.40 17.13
N GLN A 41 -6.31 3.46 17.13
CA GLN A 41 -4.91 3.73 17.50
C GLN A 41 -4.22 4.72 16.55
N ASN A 42 -4.70 4.85 15.33
CA ASN A 42 -4.19 5.78 14.32
C ASN A 42 -5.11 7.01 14.12
N ASN A 43 -6.10 7.22 15.02
CA ASN A 43 -7.07 8.32 14.99
C ASN A 43 -7.88 8.37 13.69
N ILE A 44 -8.30 7.19 13.19
CA ILE A 44 -9.19 7.04 12.03
C ILE A 44 -10.55 6.57 12.51
N GLU A 45 -11.60 7.11 11.90
CA GLU A 45 -12.99 6.77 12.19
C GLU A 45 -13.26 5.28 11.91
N ASP A 46 -14.06 4.65 12.76
CA ASP A 46 -14.38 3.22 12.67
C ASP A 46 -15.08 2.87 11.36
N ASP A 47 -15.94 3.75 10.87
CA ASP A 47 -16.74 3.60 9.65
C ASP A 47 -16.07 4.17 8.39
N ALA A 48 -14.85 4.70 8.49
CA ALA A 48 -14.11 5.22 7.35
C ALA A 48 -13.93 4.16 6.27
N PHE A 49 -13.94 4.59 5.00
CA PHE A 49 -13.64 3.72 3.86
C PHE A 49 -12.22 3.99 3.35
N ILE A 50 -11.39 2.96 3.36
CA ILE A 50 -9.96 3.09 3.09
C ILE A 50 -9.58 2.26 1.87
N THR A 51 -9.19 2.94 0.80
CA THR A 51 -8.58 2.32 -0.38
C THR A 51 -7.06 2.34 -0.22
N GLY A 52 -6.43 1.18 -0.25
CA GLY A 52 -4.99 1.06 -0.01
C GLY A 52 -4.19 0.63 -1.22
N PHE A 53 -2.92 1.03 -1.24
CA PHE A 53 -1.94 0.63 -2.23
C PHE A 53 -0.56 0.42 -1.58
N VAL A 54 -0.09 -0.82 -1.61
CA VAL A 54 1.25 -1.23 -1.15
C VAL A 54 2.14 -1.41 -2.36
N PHE A 55 3.16 -0.58 -2.51
CA PHE A 55 3.98 -0.59 -3.72
C PHE A 55 5.31 0.14 -3.52
N ARG A 56 6.28 -0.15 -4.39
CA ARG A 56 7.40 0.74 -4.61
C ARG A 56 6.97 1.83 -5.58
N ASN A 57 7.16 3.10 -5.24
CA ASN A 57 6.74 4.23 -6.07
C ASN A 57 7.58 4.32 -7.35
N GLN A 58 7.17 3.58 -8.36
CA GLN A 58 7.76 3.54 -9.69
C GLN A 58 6.71 3.94 -10.73
N LEU A 59 7.14 4.51 -11.85
CA LEU A 59 6.23 5.03 -12.89
C LEU A 59 5.26 3.94 -13.41
N ARG A 60 5.72 2.70 -13.56
CA ARG A 60 4.90 1.56 -13.99
C ARG A 60 3.76 1.21 -13.02
N LYS A 61 3.76 1.74 -11.80
CA LYS A 61 2.71 1.52 -10.78
C LYS A 61 1.51 2.46 -10.91
N SER A 62 1.50 3.24 -11.97
CA SER A 62 0.33 3.99 -12.48
C SER A 62 -0.51 4.69 -11.39
N VAL A 63 0.15 5.40 -10.47
CA VAL A 63 -0.50 6.19 -9.41
C VAL A 63 -1.56 7.14 -9.97
N PRO A 64 -1.37 7.83 -11.13
CA PRO A 64 -2.41 8.68 -11.70
C PRO A 64 -3.74 7.97 -11.91
N ASN A 65 -3.72 6.72 -12.42
CA ASN A 65 -4.97 5.96 -12.65
C ASN A 65 -5.72 5.66 -11.34
N LEU A 66 -4.99 5.41 -10.23
CA LEU A 66 -5.62 5.24 -8.92
C LEU A 66 -6.29 6.54 -8.46
N LEU A 67 -5.57 7.65 -8.56
CA LEU A 67 -6.07 8.96 -8.11
C LEU A 67 -7.28 9.40 -8.95
N GLU A 68 -7.20 9.27 -10.27
CA GLU A 68 -8.32 9.56 -11.18
C GLU A 68 -9.55 8.70 -10.86
N GLY A 69 -9.35 7.38 -10.73
CA GLY A 69 -10.42 6.45 -10.39
C GLY A 69 -11.07 6.74 -9.05
N TYR A 70 -10.26 7.05 -8.03
CA TYR A 70 -10.75 7.43 -6.71
C TYR A 70 -11.53 8.74 -6.75
N ALA A 71 -11.01 9.77 -7.40
CA ALA A 71 -11.68 11.07 -7.53
C ALA A 71 -13.03 10.94 -8.26
N LYS A 72 -13.07 10.19 -9.37
CA LYS A 72 -14.30 9.90 -10.12
C LYS A 72 -15.32 9.16 -9.26
N TRP A 73 -14.91 8.06 -8.61
CA TRP A 73 -15.77 7.29 -7.71
C TRP A 73 -16.37 8.17 -6.60
N LYS A 74 -15.56 9.00 -5.97
CA LYS A 74 -15.98 9.90 -4.89
C LYS A 74 -17.00 10.94 -5.37
N ASN A 75 -16.76 11.54 -6.53
CA ASN A 75 -17.64 12.55 -7.11
C ASN A 75 -19.01 11.96 -7.53
N GLU A 76 -19.02 10.77 -8.09
CA GLU A 76 -20.23 10.08 -8.54
C GLU A 76 -21.06 9.55 -7.36
N ASN A 77 -20.41 8.98 -6.34
CA ASN A 77 -21.11 8.29 -5.24
C ASN A 77 -21.36 9.16 -4.01
N LYS A 78 -20.64 10.28 -3.86
CA LYS A 78 -20.78 11.22 -2.74
C LYS A 78 -20.93 10.52 -1.38
N PRO A 79 -19.95 9.69 -0.97
CA PRO A 79 -20.05 8.89 0.24
C PRO A 79 -20.34 9.77 1.46
N ASN A 80 -21.25 9.34 2.32
CA ASN A 80 -21.64 10.05 3.55
C ASN A 80 -20.68 9.80 4.73
N LYS A 81 -19.59 9.07 4.50
CA LYS A 81 -18.54 8.74 5.48
C LYS A 81 -17.18 9.23 5.01
N LYS A 82 -16.22 9.30 5.93
CA LYS A 82 -14.83 9.63 5.59
C LYS A 82 -14.24 8.58 4.65
N THR A 83 -13.51 9.05 3.67
CA THR A 83 -12.81 8.20 2.71
C THR A 83 -11.35 8.56 2.67
N TYR A 84 -10.48 7.56 2.60
CA TYR A 84 -9.04 7.74 2.60
C TYR A 84 -8.36 6.91 1.52
N LEU A 85 -7.25 7.45 1.01
CA LEU A 85 -6.25 6.71 0.25
C LEU A 85 -5.05 6.42 1.15
N LEU A 86 -4.72 5.15 1.34
CA LEU A 86 -3.54 4.73 2.09
C LEU A 86 -2.43 4.29 1.14
N PHE A 87 -1.35 5.05 1.08
CA PHE A 87 -0.15 4.71 0.33
C PHE A 87 0.95 4.15 1.23
N HIS A 88 1.19 2.85 1.15
CA HIS A 88 2.35 2.22 1.78
C HIS A 88 3.51 2.21 0.79
N THR A 89 4.30 3.28 0.78
CA THR A 89 5.37 3.50 -0.21
C THR A 89 6.40 4.51 0.27
N TYR A 90 7.50 4.63 -0.49
CA TYR A 90 8.47 5.70 -0.33
C TYR A 90 8.09 6.91 -1.19
N TRP A 91 7.90 8.05 -0.55
CA TRP A 91 7.36 9.25 -1.18
C TRP A 91 8.38 10.04 -2.01
N LYS A 92 9.67 9.85 -1.74
CA LYS A 92 10.74 10.57 -2.46
C LYS A 92 11.14 9.94 -3.79
N GLU A 93 10.50 8.85 -4.20
CA GLU A 93 10.73 8.19 -5.49
C GLU A 93 9.52 8.37 -6.42
N GLY A 94 9.74 8.20 -7.72
CA GLY A 94 8.70 8.01 -8.75
C GLY A 94 7.70 9.17 -8.87
N TRP A 95 6.43 8.88 -8.66
CA TRP A 95 5.34 9.83 -8.81
C TRP A 95 5.30 10.85 -7.67
N GLY A 96 5.10 12.13 -8.01
CA GLY A 96 4.81 13.18 -7.03
C GLY A 96 3.36 13.09 -6.55
N ILE A 97 3.07 12.18 -5.62
CA ILE A 97 1.71 11.80 -5.20
C ILE A 97 0.88 13.00 -4.75
N HIS A 98 1.44 13.91 -3.94
CA HIS A 98 0.72 15.11 -3.48
C HIS A 98 0.30 16.02 -4.62
N LYS A 99 1.23 16.33 -5.53
CA LYS A 99 0.95 17.18 -6.68
C LYS A 99 -0.14 16.57 -7.58
N LEU A 100 -0.03 15.28 -7.85
CA LEU A 100 -1.05 14.57 -8.61
C LEU A 100 -2.41 14.56 -7.89
N ALA A 101 -2.44 14.38 -6.58
CA ALA A 101 -3.68 14.42 -5.81
C ALA A 101 -4.37 15.80 -5.94
N GLU A 102 -3.60 16.89 -5.87
CA GLU A 102 -4.12 18.26 -6.10
C GLU A 102 -4.71 18.39 -7.51
N GLU A 103 -4.03 17.88 -8.54
CA GLU A 103 -4.51 17.92 -9.94
C GLU A 103 -5.85 17.18 -10.11
N TYR A 104 -6.10 16.12 -9.33
CA TYR A 104 -7.38 15.39 -9.33
C TYR A 104 -8.38 15.90 -8.28
N GLY A 105 -8.10 16.99 -7.58
CA GLY A 105 -8.99 17.58 -6.58
C GLY A 105 -9.15 16.74 -5.31
N ILE A 106 -8.16 15.90 -5.00
CA ILE A 106 -8.13 15.08 -3.78
C ILE A 106 -7.41 15.87 -2.68
N SER A 107 -8.07 16.05 -1.54
CA SER A 107 -7.49 16.74 -0.40
C SER A 107 -6.34 15.95 0.21
N HIS A 108 -5.26 16.62 0.61
CA HIS A 108 -4.17 16.01 1.37
C HIS A 108 -4.63 15.41 2.70
N GLU A 109 -5.75 15.92 3.24
CA GLU A 109 -6.37 15.38 4.45
C GLU A 109 -6.91 13.95 4.28
N GLU A 110 -7.15 13.53 3.03
CA GLU A 110 -7.63 12.20 2.68
C GLU A 110 -6.51 11.21 2.38
N ILE A 111 -5.25 11.68 2.39
CA ILE A 111 -4.11 10.84 2.01
C ILE A 111 -3.34 10.40 3.25
N LEU A 112 -3.38 9.12 3.51
CA LEU A 112 -2.64 8.46 4.57
C LEU A 112 -1.37 7.80 4.01
N THR A 113 -0.37 7.69 4.86
CA THR A 113 0.83 6.90 4.59
C THR A 113 1.31 6.16 5.83
N THR A 114 2.16 5.18 5.61
CA THR A 114 2.83 4.45 6.68
C THR A 114 4.18 5.08 6.96
N TYR A 115 4.37 5.52 8.18
CA TYR A 115 5.66 5.90 8.72
C TYR A 115 6.26 4.78 9.55
N VAL A 116 7.56 4.59 9.46
CA VAL A 116 8.32 3.64 10.28
C VAL A 116 9.50 4.33 10.94
N CYS A 117 9.78 4.00 12.17
CA CYS A 117 10.91 4.57 12.91
C CYS A 117 12.18 3.74 12.71
N ARG A 118 13.25 4.34 12.21
CA ARG A 118 14.58 3.71 12.03
C ARG A 118 15.21 3.22 13.34
N LYS A 119 14.81 3.80 14.51
CA LYS A 119 15.38 3.48 15.83
C LYS A 119 14.61 2.39 16.57
N CYS A 120 13.28 2.45 16.61
CA CYS A 120 12.47 1.53 17.39
C CYS A 120 11.59 0.59 16.57
N SER A 121 11.62 0.70 15.25
CA SER A 121 10.87 -0.14 14.30
C SER A 121 9.34 -0.10 14.50
N ARG A 122 8.81 0.84 15.28
CA ARG A 122 7.38 1.05 15.38
C ARG A 122 6.89 1.83 14.16
N TYR A 123 5.70 1.48 13.68
CA TYR A 123 5.06 2.17 12.59
C TYR A 123 3.85 2.97 13.06
N GLN A 124 3.38 3.88 12.22
CA GLN A 124 2.14 4.63 12.35
C GLN A 124 1.53 4.84 10.98
N ILE A 125 0.21 4.84 10.91
CA ILE A 125 -0.55 5.28 9.74
C ILE A 125 -1.10 6.66 10.04
N LYS A 126 -0.70 7.64 9.25
CA LYS A 126 -1.15 9.03 9.40
C LYS A 126 -1.00 9.80 8.10
N LYS A 127 -1.51 11.02 8.05
CA LYS A 127 -1.33 11.92 6.91
C LYS A 127 0.15 12.14 6.62
N TYR A 128 0.48 12.24 5.33
CA TYR A 128 1.85 12.56 4.94
C TYR A 128 2.14 14.05 5.21
N THR A 129 3.14 14.32 6.01
CA THR A 129 3.60 15.67 6.38
C THR A 129 5.11 15.84 6.19
N GLY A 130 5.69 15.06 5.28
CA GLY A 130 7.13 15.07 4.98
C GLY A 130 7.89 13.92 5.63
N GLU A 131 9.16 13.81 5.30
CA GLU A 131 10.09 12.81 5.81
C GLU A 131 10.87 13.31 7.03
N ASP A 132 11.62 12.40 7.65
CA ASP A 132 12.55 12.70 8.74
C ASP A 132 11.88 13.39 9.95
N GLN A 133 10.73 12.85 10.36
CA GLN A 133 9.99 13.32 11.51
C GLN A 133 10.52 12.74 12.84
N ASN A 134 10.19 13.39 13.94
CA ASN A 134 10.49 12.87 15.27
C ASN A 134 9.54 11.71 15.61
N CYS A 135 10.08 10.63 16.16
CA CYS A 135 9.26 9.49 16.56
C CYS A 135 8.53 9.78 17.88
N PRO A 136 7.19 9.68 17.93
CA PRO A 136 6.45 9.92 19.15
C PRO A 136 6.67 8.84 20.22
N HIS A 137 7.10 7.64 19.82
CA HIS A 137 7.30 6.50 20.72
C HIS A 137 8.65 6.54 21.44
N CYS A 138 9.74 6.59 20.70
CA CYS A 138 11.10 6.56 21.26
C CYS A 138 11.75 7.94 21.37
N LYS A 139 11.03 9.01 20.99
CA LYS A 139 11.52 10.40 20.95
C LYS A 139 12.76 10.60 20.07
N GLY A 140 13.04 9.64 19.19
CA GLY A 140 14.16 9.75 18.26
C GLY A 140 13.96 10.90 17.28
N GLU A 141 14.90 11.85 17.25
CA GLU A 141 14.88 12.95 16.30
C GLU A 141 15.08 12.44 14.88
N LYS A 142 14.32 13.01 13.92
CA LYS A 142 14.39 12.72 12.49
C LYS A 142 14.43 11.22 12.15
N SER A 143 13.84 10.39 13.02
CA SER A 143 13.96 8.93 12.92
C SER A 143 12.76 8.26 12.25
N GLN A 144 11.67 8.99 12.02
CA GLN A 144 10.44 8.47 11.40
C GLN A 144 10.39 8.87 9.93
N VAL A 145 10.32 7.87 9.05
CA VAL A 145 10.32 8.03 7.59
C VAL A 145 9.24 7.18 6.97
N THR A 146 8.87 7.46 5.72
CA THR A 146 8.02 6.56 4.94
C THR A 146 8.81 5.30 4.54
N THR A 147 8.08 4.22 4.29
CA THR A 147 8.70 2.90 4.03
C THR A 147 9.55 2.89 2.76
N ASN A 148 10.76 2.41 2.86
CA ASN A 148 11.73 2.33 1.77
C ASN A 148 12.60 1.07 1.89
N VAL A 149 13.47 0.84 0.92
CA VAL A 149 14.35 -0.35 0.88
C VAL A 149 15.22 -0.51 2.14
N GLY A 150 15.65 0.60 2.73
CA GLY A 150 16.50 0.58 3.95
C GLY A 150 15.72 0.63 5.26
N CYS A 151 14.42 0.90 5.23
CA CYS A 151 13.59 1.04 6.41
C CYS A 151 12.13 0.65 6.09
N GLY A 152 11.77 -0.58 6.36
CA GLY A 152 10.46 -1.15 6.15
C GLY A 152 9.80 -1.62 7.43
N VAL A 153 8.57 -2.09 7.32
CA VAL A 153 7.83 -2.75 8.39
C VAL A 153 8.11 -4.25 8.40
N ARG A 154 7.84 -4.91 9.52
CA ARG A 154 7.90 -6.38 9.61
C ARG A 154 6.66 -7.00 8.96
N GLU A 155 6.69 -8.28 8.62
CA GLU A 155 5.58 -8.99 7.98
C GLU A 155 4.28 -8.92 8.79
N ASN A 156 4.34 -9.11 10.11
CA ASN A 156 3.15 -8.97 10.96
C ASN A 156 2.59 -7.54 10.94
N GLN A 157 3.44 -6.52 10.92
CA GLN A 157 3.02 -5.13 10.79
C GLN A 157 2.46 -4.83 9.39
N LEU A 158 3.00 -5.46 8.35
CA LEU A 158 2.46 -5.35 7.00
C LEU A 158 1.07 -5.99 6.92
N ASN A 159 0.86 -7.13 7.60
CA ASN A 159 -0.48 -7.72 7.73
C ASN A 159 -1.48 -6.77 8.41
N GLU A 160 -1.08 -6.08 9.49
CA GLU A 160 -1.91 -5.06 10.14
C GLU A 160 -2.26 -3.91 9.17
N ILE A 161 -1.30 -3.48 8.33
CA ILE A 161 -1.51 -2.42 7.33
C ILE A 161 -2.50 -2.86 6.25
N TYR A 162 -2.44 -4.10 5.77
CA TYR A 162 -3.48 -4.64 4.87
C TYR A 162 -4.84 -4.68 5.56
N ASN A 163 -4.91 -5.15 6.81
CA ASN A 163 -6.14 -5.21 7.57
C ASN A 163 -6.73 -3.85 7.96
N PHE A 164 -5.95 -2.78 7.82
CA PHE A 164 -6.41 -1.41 7.96
C PHE A 164 -7.29 -0.94 6.79
N MET A 165 -7.14 -1.56 5.61
CA MET A 165 -7.82 -1.23 4.37
C MET A 165 -9.18 -1.94 4.25
N ASP A 166 -10.06 -1.39 3.40
CA ASP A 166 -11.31 -2.04 2.98
C ASP A 166 -11.20 -2.58 1.55
N VAL A 167 -10.47 -1.86 0.70
CA VAL A 167 -10.20 -2.23 -0.70
C VAL A 167 -8.71 -2.05 -0.98
N TYR A 168 -8.12 -3.01 -1.65
CA TYR A 168 -6.77 -2.93 -2.17
C TYR A 168 -6.80 -2.63 -3.67
N CYS A 169 -6.23 -1.52 -4.09
CA CYS A 169 -6.16 -1.12 -5.48
C CYS A 169 -4.71 -1.16 -5.96
N HIS A 170 -4.43 -1.91 -7.03
CA HIS A 170 -3.08 -2.08 -7.57
C HIS A 170 -3.05 -1.84 -9.09
N PRO A 171 -3.09 -0.58 -9.53
CA PRO A 171 -2.91 -0.26 -10.93
C PRO A 171 -1.44 -0.43 -11.34
N PHE A 172 -1.20 -1.06 -12.49
CA PHE A 172 0.14 -1.18 -13.05
C PHE A 172 0.08 -1.37 -14.55
N THR A 173 1.10 -0.91 -15.25
CA THR A 173 1.21 -1.06 -16.70
C THR A 173 2.08 -2.26 -17.09
N SER A 174 2.96 -2.68 -16.22
CA SER A 174 3.81 -3.86 -16.40
C SER A 174 4.28 -4.40 -15.05
N GLY A 175 4.33 -5.71 -14.96
CA GLY A 175 4.81 -6.39 -13.76
C GLY A 175 5.03 -7.88 -14.02
N GLY A 176 5.79 -8.52 -13.15
CA GLY A 176 5.91 -9.97 -13.11
C GLY A 176 4.89 -10.54 -12.13
N GLN A 177 5.37 -11.19 -11.09
CA GLN A 177 4.54 -11.61 -9.96
C GLN A 177 4.39 -10.43 -8.98
N GLU A 178 3.18 -9.86 -8.93
CA GLU A 178 2.87 -8.78 -7.99
C GLU A 178 2.52 -9.38 -6.62
N ILE A 179 3.54 -9.55 -5.78
CA ILE A 179 3.42 -10.11 -4.42
C ILE A 179 2.36 -9.37 -3.58
N PRO A 180 2.29 -8.03 -3.55
CA PRO A 180 1.29 -7.31 -2.77
C PRO A 180 -0.16 -7.65 -3.08
N ILE A 181 -0.47 -8.07 -4.31
CA ILE A 181 -1.82 -8.54 -4.67
C ILE A 181 -2.14 -9.87 -3.98
N GLN A 182 -1.15 -10.76 -3.87
CA GLN A 182 -1.33 -12.05 -3.20
C GLN A 182 -1.46 -11.87 -1.69
N GLU A 183 -0.67 -10.98 -1.09
CA GLU A 183 -0.77 -10.60 0.32
C GLU A 183 -2.16 -10.04 0.64
N ALA A 184 -2.65 -9.09 -0.18
CA ALA A 184 -3.99 -8.53 -0.05
C ALA A 184 -5.10 -9.58 -0.15
N LYS A 185 -4.97 -10.57 -1.05
CA LYS A 185 -5.93 -11.68 -1.16
C LYS A 185 -5.93 -12.58 0.06
N LEU A 186 -4.76 -12.85 0.65
CA LEU A 186 -4.66 -13.65 1.89
C LEU A 186 -5.29 -12.94 3.08
N THR A 187 -5.33 -11.59 3.07
CA THR A 187 -6.06 -10.79 4.07
C THR A 187 -7.55 -10.58 3.73
N GLU A 188 -8.07 -11.30 2.75
CA GLU A 188 -9.47 -11.25 2.29
C GLU A 188 -9.93 -9.87 1.81
N LEU A 189 -9.01 -9.04 1.35
CA LEU A 189 -9.35 -7.75 0.76
C LEU A 189 -9.95 -7.91 -0.64
N ILE A 190 -10.95 -7.09 -0.94
CA ILE A 190 -11.37 -6.87 -2.32
C ILE A 190 -10.20 -6.26 -3.07
N THR A 191 -9.77 -6.91 -4.15
CA THR A 191 -8.62 -6.46 -4.94
C THR A 191 -9.06 -5.92 -6.29
N LEU A 192 -8.73 -4.66 -6.57
CA LEU A 192 -8.90 -4.01 -7.86
C LEU A 192 -7.54 -3.96 -8.56
N VAL A 193 -7.45 -4.56 -9.72
CA VAL A 193 -6.20 -4.63 -10.50
C VAL A 193 -6.46 -4.24 -11.95
N THR A 194 -5.46 -3.72 -12.63
CA THR A 194 -5.53 -3.51 -14.08
C THR A 194 -5.53 -4.83 -14.82
N ASN A 195 -6.25 -4.85 -15.92
CA ASN A 195 -6.40 -6.01 -16.80
C ASN A 195 -5.29 -6.05 -17.87
#